data_075d7831c6619119e9f2dc27a5b56ba9
#
_entry.id   075d7831c6619119e9f2dc27a5b56ba9
#
_cell.length_a   1.000
_cell.length_b   1.000
_cell.length_c   1.000
_cell.angle_alpha   90.00
_cell.angle_beta   90.00
_cell.angle_gamma   90.00
#
_symmetry.space_group_name_H-M   'P 1'
#
loop_
_entity.id
_entity.type
_entity.pdbx_description
1 polymer ?
#
loop_
_entity_poly.entity_id
_entity_poly.type
_entity_poly.pdbx_seq_one_letter_code
_entity_poly.pdbx_strand_id
1 'polypeptide(L)'
;MARKNYSEFKWRSVLMLVLLANTPVMADTKPLPTSQWPRTVSEAVPLVIRSMNPTQQSIVSNTSLENLPMLQGEWGEDIAQLLGIDKGNSALIEAACGISCTPAKATAVLMHATWKALTQ
;
A
#
# COMPACT_ATOMS: atom_id res chain seq x y z
N MET A 1 17.08 -17.61 4.49
CA MET A 1 16.52 -17.27 4.40
C MET A 1 16.00 -17.05 4.60
N ALA A 2 15.90 -17.20 4.59
CA ALA A 2 15.23 -16.91 4.58
C ALA A 2 14.72 -16.72 4.94
N ARG A 3 14.41 -16.64 4.89
CA ARG A 3 13.88 -16.30 4.97
C ARG A 3 13.49 -15.80 5.64
N LYS A 4 13.37 -15.75 5.94
CA LYS A 4 13.04 -15.13 6.31
C LYS A 4 12.81 -14.33 6.54
N ASN A 5 12.71 -14.32 6.66
CA ASN A 5 12.78 -13.15 6.84
C ASN A 5 12.51 -12.31 6.09
N TYR A 6 12.03 -12.87 5.47
CA TYR A 6 11.82 -12.01 4.54
C TYR A 6 10.89 -11.00 4.91
N SER A 7 10.36 -11.13 5.93
CA SER A 7 9.47 -10.15 6.27
C SER A 7 10.14 -8.89 6.55
N GLU A 8 11.35 -8.92 6.92
CA GLU A 8 11.90 -7.73 7.05
C GLU A 8 12.51 -7.34 5.92
N PHE A 9 12.35 -8.11 4.88
CA PHE A 9 12.95 -7.64 3.76
C PHE A 9 12.24 -6.46 3.36
N LYS A 10 12.95 -5.56 2.83
CA LYS A 10 12.40 -4.41 2.33
C LYS A 10 12.18 -4.65 0.92
N TRP A 11 11.00 -4.60 0.51
CA TRP A 11 10.76 -4.90 -0.87
C TRP A 11 11.43 -3.89 -1.78
N ARG A 12 11.70 -2.71 -1.30
CA ARG A 12 12.48 -1.82 -2.12
C ARG A 12 13.86 -2.37 -2.38
N SER A 13 14.47 -2.98 -1.39
CA SER A 13 15.77 -3.57 -1.59
C SER A 13 15.72 -4.72 -2.56
N VAL A 14 14.72 -5.56 -2.41
CA VAL A 14 14.56 -6.67 -3.32
C VAL A 14 14.36 -6.15 -4.73
N LEU A 15 13.54 -5.14 -4.85
CA LEU A 15 13.27 -4.60 -6.16
C LEU A 15 14.47 -3.96 -6.77
N MET A 16 15.33 -3.39 -5.96
CA MET A 16 16.52 -2.82 -6.49
C MET A 16 17.43 -3.84 -7.11
N LEU A 17 17.51 -4.99 -6.49
CA LEU A 17 18.31 -6.04 -7.07
C LEU A 17 17.77 -6.46 -8.41
N VAL A 18 16.49 -6.59 -8.49
CA VAL A 18 15.89 -7.00 -9.73
C VAL A 18 15.98 -5.92 -10.76
N LEU A 19 15.92 -4.71 -10.29
CA LEU A 19 15.75 -3.63 -11.20
C LEU A 19 16.98 -2.93 -11.59
N LEU A 20 18.10 -3.49 -11.29
CA LEU A 20 19.26 -2.90 -11.85
C LEU A 20 19.04 -2.62 -13.26
N ALA A 21 18.26 -3.44 -13.87
CA ALA A 21 18.13 -3.35 -15.28
C ALA A 21 16.96 -2.57 -15.73
N ASN A 22 16.10 -2.14 -14.83
CA ASN A 22 14.99 -1.47 -15.39
C ASN A 22 14.33 -0.63 -14.37
N THR A 23 13.16 -0.19 -14.64
CA THR A 23 12.57 0.82 -13.87
C THR A 23 12.20 0.37 -12.50
N PRO A 24 12.22 1.27 -11.58
CA PRO A 24 11.78 0.98 -10.24
C PRO A 24 10.32 0.64 -10.25
N VAL A 25 10.01 -0.38 -9.50
CA VAL A 25 8.64 -0.77 -9.37
C VAL A 25 7.81 0.34 -8.80
N MET A 26 8.39 1.08 -7.89
CA MET A 26 7.63 2.11 -7.24
C MET A 26 7.42 3.33 -8.09
N ALA A 27 7.89 3.31 -9.31
CA ALA A 27 7.65 4.43 -10.20
C ALA A 27 6.17 4.67 -10.38
N ASP A 28 5.37 3.62 -10.20
CA ASP A 28 3.95 3.77 -10.41
C ASP A 28 3.23 4.29 -9.19
N THR A 29 3.94 4.55 -8.11
CA THR A 29 3.29 5.03 -6.92
C THR A 29 3.38 6.52 -6.79
N LYS A 30 3.54 7.22 -7.90
CA LYS A 30 3.50 8.66 -7.87
C LYS A 30 2.23 9.14 -7.22
N PRO A 31 2.32 10.15 -6.36
CA PRO A 31 1.12 10.67 -5.71
C PRO A 31 0.10 11.14 -6.73
N LEU A 32 -1.14 10.82 -6.48
CA LEU A 32 -2.21 11.31 -7.32
C LEU A 32 -2.42 12.79 -7.09
N PRO A 33 -2.78 13.56 -8.12
CA PRO A 33 -3.17 14.94 -7.90
C PRO A 33 -4.44 15.00 -7.06
N THR A 34 -4.62 16.09 -6.34
CA THR A 34 -5.75 16.23 -5.44
C THR A 34 -7.08 15.94 -6.12
N SER A 35 -7.21 16.34 -7.37
CA SER A 35 -8.46 16.15 -8.08
C SER A 35 -8.79 14.69 -8.33
N GLN A 36 -7.81 13.80 -8.18
CA GLN A 36 -8.01 12.38 -8.42
C GLN A 36 -8.00 11.57 -7.14
N TRP A 37 -7.97 12.21 -5.99
CA TRP A 37 -7.97 11.50 -4.73
C TRP A 37 -9.26 10.72 -4.56
N PRO A 38 -9.19 9.44 -4.18
CA PRO A 38 -10.41 8.69 -3.87
C PRO A 38 -11.02 9.20 -2.58
N ARG A 39 -12.31 9.06 -2.47
CA ARG A 39 -13.01 9.52 -1.29
C ARG A 39 -13.56 8.37 -0.47
N THR A 40 -13.50 7.15 -0.97
CA THR A 40 -13.98 5.98 -0.26
C THR A 40 -12.96 4.88 -0.35
N VAL A 41 -13.06 3.93 0.56
CA VAL A 41 -12.17 2.78 0.55
C VAL A 41 -12.38 1.97 -0.73
N SER A 42 -13.62 1.81 -1.16
CA SER A 42 -13.89 1.01 -2.35
C SER A 42 -13.34 1.65 -3.61
N GLU A 43 -13.22 2.98 -3.65
CA GLU A 43 -12.59 3.64 -4.78
C GLU A 43 -11.06 3.52 -4.69
N ALA A 44 -10.54 3.50 -3.48
CA ALA A 44 -9.10 3.52 -3.27
C ALA A 44 -8.44 2.18 -3.58
N VAL A 45 -9.10 1.08 -3.25
CA VAL A 45 -8.48 -0.24 -3.40
C VAL A 45 -8.05 -0.52 -4.85
N PRO A 46 -8.86 -0.29 -5.86
CA PRO A 46 -8.39 -0.53 -7.22
C PRO A 46 -7.20 0.34 -7.61
N LEU A 47 -7.14 1.55 -7.08
CA LEU A 47 -6.02 2.43 -7.39
C LEU A 47 -4.73 1.88 -6.78
N VAL A 48 -4.81 1.36 -5.57
CA VAL A 48 -3.66 0.76 -4.93
C VAL A 48 -3.20 -0.46 -5.72
N ILE A 49 -4.13 -1.35 -6.07
CA ILE A 49 -3.77 -2.55 -6.80
C ILE A 49 -3.14 -2.20 -8.14
N ARG A 50 -3.68 -1.20 -8.81
CA ARG A 50 -3.16 -0.81 -10.11
C ARG A 50 -1.75 -0.25 -10.02
N SER A 51 -1.38 0.32 -8.88
CA SER A 51 -0.04 0.86 -8.70
C SER A 51 0.97 -0.21 -8.34
N MET A 52 0.52 -1.44 -8.10
CA MET A 52 1.40 -2.53 -7.68
C MET A 52 1.72 -3.41 -8.87
N ASN A 53 2.98 -3.84 -8.94
CA ASN A 53 3.31 -4.80 -9.99
C ASN A 53 3.00 -6.21 -9.49
N PRO A 54 3.06 -7.21 -10.37
CA PRO A 54 2.70 -8.58 -9.96
C PRO A 54 3.52 -9.12 -8.80
N THR A 55 4.78 -8.73 -8.71
CA THR A 55 5.63 -9.18 -7.60
C THR A 55 5.10 -8.63 -6.28
N GLN A 56 4.78 -7.35 -6.24
CA GLN A 56 4.24 -6.75 -5.03
C GLN A 56 2.90 -7.35 -4.67
N GLN A 57 2.06 -7.57 -5.66
CA GLN A 57 0.76 -8.18 -5.40
C GLN A 57 0.93 -9.57 -4.80
N SER A 58 1.90 -10.31 -5.29
CA SER A 58 2.17 -11.65 -4.78
C SER A 58 2.67 -11.59 -3.34
N ILE A 59 3.55 -10.64 -3.04
CA ILE A 59 4.05 -10.50 -1.69
C ILE A 59 2.90 -10.22 -0.72
N VAL A 60 2.03 -9.29 -1.09
CA VAL A 60 0.94 -8.93 -0.22
C VAL A 60 -0.05 -10.09 -0.07
N SER A 61 -0.40 -10.73 -1.19
CA SER A 61 -1.39 -11.81 -1.11
C SER A 61 -0.87 -13.02 -0.36
N ASN A 62 0.44 -13.20 -0.29
CA ASN A 62 1.01 -14.30 0.44
C ASN A 62 1.35 -13.95 1.88
N THR A 63 1.08 -12.75 2.30
CA THR A 63 1.29 -12.33 3.68
C THR A 63 0.04 -12.68 4.48
N SER A 64 0.22 -13.30 5.64
CA SER A 64 -0.92 -13.64 6.47
C SER A 64 -1.48 -12.37 7.10
N LEU A 65 -2.72 -12.45 7.52
CA LEU A 65 -3.37 -11.30 8.16
C LEU A 65 -2.59 -10.85 9.38
N GLU A 66 -2.05 -11.80 10.13
CA GLU A 66 -1.31 -11.46 11.33
C GLU A 66 -0.05 -10.71 11.02
N ASN A 67 0.54 -10.97 9.87
CA ASN A 67 1.80 -10.34 9.50
C ASN A 67 1.62 -9.11 8.64
N LEU A 68 0.39 -8.81 8.28
CA LEU A 68 0.14 -7.66 7.43
C LEU A 68 0.67 -6.36 8.02
N PRO A 69 0.57 -6.12 9.34
CA PRO A 69 1.10 -4.87 9.88
C PRO A 69 2.58 -4.66 9.64
N MET A 70 3.33 -5.72 9.39
CA MET A 70 4.75 -5.58 9.12
C MET A 70 5.03 -4.84 7.83
N LEU A 71 4.06 -4.74 6.96
CA LEU A 71 4.23 -4.02 5.69
C LEU A 71 3.93 -2.53 5.82
N GLN A 72 3.53 -2.07 6.99
CA GLN A 72 3.08 -0.69 7.13
C GLN A 72 4.19 0.32 6.88
N GLY A 73 5.41 -0.02 7.21
CA GLY A 73 6.50 0.92 7.06
C GLY A 73 6.93 1.16 5.63
N GLU A 74 6.64 0.23 4.73
CA GLU A 74 7.01 0.39 3.33
C GLU A 74 5.77 0.53 2.49
N TRP A 75 4.99 -0.50 2.42
CA TRP A 75 3.81 -0.49 1.59
C TRP A 75 2.78 0.51 2.11
N GLY A 76 2.65 0.59 3.43
CA GLY A 76 1.72 1.55 4.00
C GLY A 76 2.08 2.98 3.65
N GLU A 77 3.37 3.30 3.67
CA GLU A 77 3.78 4.65 3.28
C GLU A 77 3.50 4.92 1.82
N ASP A 78 3.71 3.92 0.98
CA ASP A 78 3.43 4.10 -0.44
C ASP A 78 1.96 4.34 -0.67
N ILE A 79 1.10 3.62 0.05
CA ILE A 79 -0.34 3.84 -0.05
C ILE A 79 -0.71 5.24 0.40
N ALA A 80 -0.15 5.67 1.52
CA ALA A 80 -0.47 6.99 2.05
C ALA A 80 -0.07 8.09 1.08
N GLN A 81 1.08 7.93 0.44
CA GLN A 81 1.53 8.92 -0.52
C GLN A 81 0.68 8.90 -1.78
N LEU A 82 0.40 7.72 -2.28
CA LEU A 82 -0.38 7.60 -3.51
C LEU A 82 -1.73 8.26 -3.37
N LEU A 83 -2.40 8.00 -2.26
CA LEU A 83 -3.79 8.40 -2.09
C LEU A 83 -3.97 9.75 -1.39
N GLY A 84 -2.88 10.41 -1.07
CA GLY A 84 -2.95 11.72 -0.44
C GLY A 84 -3.27 11.68 1.04
N ILE A 85 -3.20 10.51 1.67
CA ILE A 85 -3.49 10.41 3.09
C ILE A 85 -2.49 11.25 3.89
N ASP A 86 -1.23 11.25 3.46
CA ASP A 86 -0.20 12.03 4.13
C ASP A 86 -0.31 13.52 3.82
N LYS A 87 -1.17 13.90 2.89
CA LYS A 87 -1.35 15.29 2.53
C LYS A 87 -2.73 15.79 2.92
N GLY A 88 -3.45 15.04 3.76
CA GLY A 88 -4.71 15.54 4.27
C GLY A 88 -5.94 15.16 3.47
N ASN A 89 -5.93 14.01 2.84
CA ASN A 89 -7.14 13.52 2.17
C ASN A 89 -8.17 13.14 3.23
N SER A 90 -8.81 14.14 3.81
CA SER A 90 -9.69 13.92 4.96
C SER A 90 -10.90 13.09 4.62
N ALA A 91 -11.42 13.20 3.39
CA ALA A 91 -12.57 12.42 3.00
C ALA A 91 -12.26 10.92 3.08
N LEU A 92 -11.11 10.52 2.56
CA LEU A 92 -10.74 9.11 2.59
C LEU A 92 -10.40 8.67 4.01
N ILE A 93 -9.70 9.51 4.76
CA ILE A 93 -9.36 9.18 6.14
C ILE A 93 -10.63 8.93 6.94
N GLU A 94 -11.61 9.81 6.80
CA GLU A 94 -12.85 9.65 7.52
C GLU A 94 -13.63 8.43 7.03
N ALA A 95 -13.62 8.20 5.73
CA ALA A 95 -14.29 7.03 5.17
C ALA A 95 -13.68 5.73 5.69
N ALA A 96 -12.40 5.75 5.99
CA ALA A 96 -11.73 4.53 6.44
C ALA A 96 -12.13 4.14 7.86
N CYS A 97 -12.18 5.09 8.79
CA CYS A 97 -12.49 4.72 10.16
C CYS A 97 -13.16 5.83 10.97
N GLY A 98 -13.83 6.75 10.31
CA GLY A 98 -14.66 7.71 11.05
C GLY A 98 -13.96 9.02 11.31
N ILE A 99 -14.69 9.90 11.96
CA ILE A 99 -14.23 11.24 12.19
C ILE A 99 -12.92 11.32 12.97
N SER A 100 -12.72 10.43 13.91
CA SER A 100 -11.49 10.48 14.70
C SER A 100 -10.40 9.59 14.14
N CYS A 101 -10.55 9.14 12.92
CA CYS A 101 -9.54 8.29 12.27
C CYS A 101 -8.27 9.10 12.05
N THR A 102 -7.14 8.46 12.27
CA THR A 102 -5.84 9.09 11.99
C THR A 102 -5.31 8.59 10.65
N PRO A 103 -4.36 9.31 10.06
CA PRO A 103 -3.75 8.84 8.82
C PRO A 103 -3.18 7.43 8.94
N ALA A 104 -2.54 7.10 10.05
CA ALA A 104 -1.96 5.77 10.21
C ALA A 104 -3.04 4.70 10.26
N LYS A 105 -4.15 4.98 10.94
CA LYS A 105 -5.24 4.02 11.00
C LYS A 105 -5.92 3.87 9.64
N ALA A 106 -6.09 4.98 8.95
CA ALA A 106 -6.69 4.93 7.63
C ALA A 106 -5.83 4.09 6.69
N THR A 107 -4.51 4.26 6.75
CA THR A 107 -3.61 3.47 5.94
C THR A 107 -3.75 2.00 6.26
N ALA A 108 -3.85 1.64 7.53
CA ALA A 108 -4.01 0.25 7.91
C ALA A 108 -5.31 -0.33 7.37
N VAL A 109 -6.38 0.45 7.37
CA VAL A 109 -7.64 0.00 6.79
C VAL A 109 -7.50 -0.24 5.30
N LEU A 110 -6.81 0.65 4.61
CA LEU A 110 -6.59 0.47 3.18
C LEU A 110 -5.71 -0.73 2.89
N MET A 111 -4.70 -0.97 3.70
CA MET A 111 -3.87 -2.15 3.54
C MET A 111 -4.70 -3.42 3.70
N HIS A 112 -5.53 -3.47 4.72
CA HIS A 112 -6.36 -4.64 4.95
C HIS A 112 -7.34 -4.85 3.81
N ALA A 113 -7.98 -3.79 3.36
CA ALA A 113 -8.96 -3.90 2.30
C ALA A 113 -8.31 -4.36 0.99
N THR A 114 -7.12 -3.84 0.70
CA THR A 114 -6.39 -4.24 -0.50
C THR A 114 -5.94 -5.70 -0.40
N TRP A 115 -5.41 -6.08 0.76
CA TRP A 115 -5.03 -7.46 0.99
C TRP A 115 -6.21 -8.40 0.77
N LYS A 116 -7.35 -8.04 1.31
CA LYS A 116 -8.54 -8.87 1.16
C LYS A 116 -8.94 -9.00 -0.30
N ALA A 117 -8.85 -7.91 -1.04
CA ALA A 117 -9.18 -7.95 -2.47
C ALA A 117 -8.20 -8.84 -3.24
N LEU A 118 -6.94 -8.85 -2.85
CA LEU A 118 -5.94 -9.65 -3.54
C LEU A 118 -6.01 -11.14 -3.16
N THR A 119 -6.62 -11.47 -2.03
CA THR A 119 -6.67 -12.86 -1.59
C THR A 119 -7.98 -13.55 -1.87
N GLN A 120 -8.92 -12.86 -2.45
CA GLN A 120 -10.23 -13.45 -2.78
C GLN A 120 -10.33 -14.00 -4.16
#